data_334fb2476687780abc1d902f6b0ca9b6
#
_entry.id   334fb2476687780abc1d902f6b0ca9b6
#
_cell.length_a   1.000
_cell.length_b   1.000
_cell.length_c   1.000
_cell.angle_alpha   90.00
_cell.angle_beta   90.00
_cell.angle_gamma   90.00
#
_symmetry.space_group_name_H-M   'P 1'
#
loop_
_entity.id
_entity.type
_entity.pdbx_description
1 polymer ?
#
loop_
_entity_poly.entity_id
_entity_poly.type
_entity_poly.pdbx_seq_one_letter_code
_entity_poly.pdbx_strand_id
1 'polypeptide(L)'
;MKSFALILLSSFASLRSPLRGSMRFAMLAVSLCSAVIPHSSLSAASSSEALAKDGKPNILFIISDDLTSTALGCYGNKVCQTPNIDRLAARGMRFTRSYCQGTYCGPSRASFLSGYYPHATSVQGYISPRAAIGDRATWPQHFKNAGYYSARVSKIFHMGVPGGIEDGSDGADDPASWTERFNSQGPEWQAPGIGETLEKNPDGKKPVMGGNTFVIIAADGDDSMHSDGKTSAKAVELIAKHSKEPFFLAVGFVRPHVPFVAPKKYFDLYPWEQMTLPEKVPGDWDDIPKPGINYKTSVNMQMDVTRQKKAVAGYYAAVSFMDAQVGKVLDALEKSGQAGNTIVIFTSDHGYHLGEHDFWAKVSLHDESARVPLIISVPGKKAAVSDSLVELLDLYPTTAKLCGLEVPARLQGRDISAILDDPKTKVHDTIFSVAGTSKGLMLRDDRWVFIQYGEDAKGGMELFDMHNDPKQLTNLAQSPGHATTVEAWKTKVAAKLAAVRANDLGK
;
A
#
# COMPACT_ATOMS: atom_id res chain seq x y z
N MET A 1 61.65 7.40 6.39
CA MET A 1 62.52 8.55 6.08
C MET A 1 61.59 9.71 5.70
N LYS A 2 61.66 10.75 6.58
CA LYS A 2 61.41 12.18 6.39
C LYS A 2 60.08 12.58 5.72
N SER A 3 59.08 13.09 6.39
CA SER A 3 58.99 14.34 7.24
C SER A 3 58.95 15.63 6.45
N PHE A 4 57.95 16.41 6.73
CA PHE A 4 57.84 17.83 7.14
C PHE A 4 56.54 18.39 6.61
N ALA A 5 55.51 18.70 7.40
CA ALA A 5 55.40 19.81 8.40
C ALA A 5 55.35 21.18 7.69
N LEU A 6 54.41 21.97 7.90
CA LEU A 6 53.83 22.78 8.98
C LEU A 6 53.84 24.27 8.62
N ILE A 7 52.94 25.05 9.23
CA ILE A 7 53.09 26.47 9.65
C ILE A 7 52.39 27.47 8.72
N LEU A 8 51.64 28.45 9.16
CA LEU A 8 51.07 29.07 10.37
C LEU A 8 50.33 30.35 9.93
N LEU A 9 49.23 30.62 10.55
CA LEU A 9 48.89 31.79 11.39
C LEU A 9 48.94 33.22 10.84
N SER A 10 47.90 33.89 11.09
CA SER A 10 47.62 35.10 11.94
C SER A 10 47.36 36.35 11.08
N SER A 11 46.67 37.41 11.45
CA SER A 11 46.10 37.91 12.70
C SER A 11 45.28 39.17 12.40
N PHE A 12 44.31 39.51 13.27
CA PHE A 12 43.97 40.83 13.85
C PHE A 12 43.84 42.06 12.94
N ALA A 13 42.83 42.90 13.08
CA ALA A 13 42.40 43.80 14.14
C ALA A 13 41.16 44.60 13.69
N SER A 14 40.08 44.70 14.41
CA SER A 14 39.75 45.72 15.41
C SER A 14 39.91 47.19 14.98
N LEU A 15 38.77 47.91 14.89
CA LEU A 15 38.73 49.33 15.32
C LEU A 15 37.28 49.74 15.71
N ARG A 16 37.25 50.48 16.81
CA ARG A 16 36.10 50.93 17.62
C ARG A 16 35.45 52.20 17.05
N SER A 17 34.19 52.33 17.33
CA SER A 17 33.29 53.46 17.57
C SER A 17 33.90 54.84 17.91
N PRO A 18 33.13 55.93 18.26
CA PRO A 18 31.70 56.21 18.25
C PRO A 18 31.38 57.66 17.76
N LEU A 19 30.11 58.02 17.57
CA LEU A 19 29.68 59.38 17.82
C LEU A 19 28.16 59.49 18.13
N ARG A 20 27.91 60.22 19.22
CA ARG A 20 26.61 60.59 19.77
C ARG A 20 25.97 61.68 18.94
N GLY A 21 24.65 61.69 18.87
CA GLY A 21 23.87 62.83 18.45
C GLY A 21 22.43 62.73 19.00
N SER A 22 22.20 63.44 20.08
CA SER A 22 20.90 63.65 20.73
C SER A 22 20.05 64.66 19.96
N MET A 23 18.78 64.42 19.74
CA MET A 23 17.79 65.52 19.67
C MET A 23 16.36 65.03 19.89
N ARG A 24 15.83 65.39 21.01
CA ARG A 24 14.58 66.05 21.43
C ARG A 24 13.24 65.57 20.84
N PHE A 25 12.42 65.18 21.81
CA PHE A 25 10.97 65.09 21.92
C PHE A 25 10.13 66.01 21.06
N ALA A 26 9.10 65.45 20.44
CA ALA A 26 7.79 66.12 20.25
C ALA A 26 6.70 65.06 20.50
N MET A 27 5.98 65.26 21.60
CA MET A 27 4.72 64.51 21.88
C MET A 27 3.62 65.07 20.94
N LEU A 28 3.00 64.16 20.20
CA LEU A 28 1.71 64.46 19.61
C LEU A 28 0.73 63.40 20.15
N ALA A 29 -0.22 63.87 20.98
CA ALA A 29 -1.32 63.09 21.47
C ALA A 29 -2.30 62.83 20.35
N VAL A 30 -2.51 61.58 19.97
CA VAL A 30 -3.61 61.17 19.08
C VAL A 30 -4.58 60.31 19.91
N SER A 31 -5.79 60.81 20.01
CA SER A 31 -6.94 60.24 20.69
C SER A 31 -7.29 58.86 20.11
N LEU A 32 -7.27 57.79 20.93
CA LEU A 32 -7.81 56.50 20.56
C LEU A 32 -9.32 56.54 20.53
N CYS A 33 -9.88 56.49 19.33
CA CYS A 33 -11.28 56.08 19.15
C CYS A 33 -11.31 54.55 19.04
N SER A 34 -11.76 53.87 20.10
CA SER A 34 -11.91 52.42 20.13
C SER A 34 -13.12 51.99 19.29
N ALA A 35 -12.87 51.63 18.04
CA ALA A 35 -13.86 50.93 17.25
C ALA A 35 -13.85 49.44 17.64
N VAL A 36 -14.87 48.98 18.33
CA VAL A 36 -15.15 47.58 18.59
C VAL A 36 -15.55 46.95 17.26
N ILE A 37 -14.62 46.21 16.66
CA ILE A 37 -14.92 45.33 15.53
C ILE A 37 -15.51 44.04 16.11
N PRO A 38 -16.73 43.64 15.76
CA PRO A 38 -17.22 42.33 16.20
C PRO A 38 -16.37 41.24 15.54
N HIS A 39 -15.72 40.41 16.35
CA HIS A 39 -15.13 39.16 15.92
C HIS A 39 -16.28 38.27 15.43
N SER A 40 -16.56 38.30 14.13
CA SER A 40 -17.27 37.20 13.49
C SER A 40 -16.36 35.96 13.55
N SER A 41 -16.72 35.01 14.42
CA SER A 41 -16.18 33.66 14.39
C SER A 41 -16.51 33.08 13.00
N LEU A 42 -15.55 33.16 12.07
CA LEU A 42 -15.55 32.27 10.91
C LEU A 42 -15.39 30.84 11.44
N SER A 43 -16.53 30.17 11.64
CA SER A 43 -16.59 28.72 11.74
C SER A 43 -15.89 28.19 10.49
N ALA A 44 -14.78 27.49 10.67
CA ALA A 44 -14.16 26.73 9.59
C ALA A 44 -15.20 25.72 9.12
N ALA A 45 -15.84 25.96 7.99
CA ALA A 45 -16.67 24.97 7.33
C ALA A 45 -15.83 23.69 7.18
N SER A 46 -16.37 22.55 7.58
CA SER A 46 -15.66 21.29 7.47
C SER A 46 -15.22 21.09 6.01
N SER A 47 -14.06 20.51 5.80
CA SER A 47 -13.50 20.34 4.46
C SER A 47 -14.38 19.46 3.54
N SER A 48 -15.30 18.67 4.11
CA SER A 48 -16.37 17.98 3.38
C SER A 48 -17.41 18.93 2.79
N GLU A 49 -17.72 20.08 3.45
CA GLU A 49 -18.61 21.10 2.90
C GLU A 49 -17.98 21.89 1.76
N ALA A 50 -16.65 22.07 1.76
CA ALA A 50 -15.94 22.73 0.67
C ALA A 50 -15.93 21.86 -0.62
N LEU A 51 -15.69 20.54 -0.49
CA LEU A 51 -15.76 19.59 -1.61
C LEU A 51 -17.19 19.45 -2.18
N ALA A 52 -18.22 19.54 -1.34
CA ALA A 52 -19.62 19.46 -1.78
C ALA A 52 -20.13 20.73 -2.51
N LYS A 53 -19.43 21.86 -2.42
CA LYS A 53 -19.82 23.10 -3.12
C LYS A 53 -19.53 23.10 -4.62
N ASP A 54 -18.54 22.32 -5.07
CA ASP A 54 -18.09 22.29 -6.48
C ASP A 54 -18.57 21.04 -7.25
N GLY A 55 -19.44 20.20 -6.67
CA GLY A 55 -19.95 18.97 -7.28
C GLY A 55 -19.44 17.70 -6.56
N LYS A 56 -19.88 16.52 -7.03
CA LYS A 56 -19.46 15.24 -6.47
C LYS A 56 -17.98 14.98 -6.81
N PRO A 57 -17.07 14.79 -5.83
CA PRO A 57 -15.66 14.47 -6.12
C PRO A 57 -15.52 13.14 -6.86
N ASN A 58 -14.61 13.08 -7.82
CA ASN A 58 -14.24 11.82 -8.47
C ASN A 58 -13.37 10.97 -7.56
N ILE A 59 -13.36 9.67 -7.82
CA ILE A 59 -12.43 8.71 -7.22
C ILE A 59 -11.53 8.13 -8.31
N LEU A 60 -10.21 8.29 -8.15
CA LEU A 60 -9.20 7.54 -8.90
C LEU A 60 -8.50 6.58 -7.93
N PHE A 61 -8.89 5.30 -7.97
CA PHE A 61 -8.31 4.23 -7.16
C PHE A 61 -7.26 3.47 -7.96
N ILE A 62 -5.99 3.61 -7.59
CA ILE A 62 -4.85 2.95 -8.23
C ILE A 62 -4.32 1.88 -7.27
N ILE A 63 -4.27 0.65 -7.73
CA ILE A 63 -3.79 -0.49 -6.94
C ILE A 63 -2.74 -1.28 -7.72
N SER A 64 -1.66 -1.62 -7.04
CA SER A 64 -0.61 -2.54 -7.51
C SER A 64 -0.83 -3.93 -6.92
N ASP A 65 -0.25 -4.95 -7.52
CA ASP A 65 -0.34 -6.35 -7.08
C ASP A 65 1.03 -6.81 -6.54
N ASP A 66 1.08 -7.34 -5.31
CA ASP A 66 2.33 -7.80 -4.67
C ASP A 66 3.35 -6.67 -4.36
N LEU A 67 2.93 -5.43 -4.12
CA LEU A 67 3.87 -4.33 -3.88
C LEU A 67 4.18 -4.14 -2.39
N THR A 68 5.43 -4.40 -1.99
CA THR A 68 5.91 -4.01 -0.66
C THR A 68 6.15 -2.50 -0.55
N SER A 69 5.78 -1.91 0.57
CA SER A 69 6.05 -0.49 0.84
C SER A 69 7.56 -0.17 0.85
N THR A 70 8.39 -1.13 1.24
CA THR A 70 9.85 -0.98 1.33
C THR A 70 10.53 -0.78 -0.03
N ALA A 71 9.83 -1.04 -1.14
CA ALA A 71 10.35 -0.78 -2.49
C ALA A 71 10.13 0.67 -2.96
N LEU A 72 9.39 1.51 -2.24
CA LEU A 72 9.05 2.87 -2.68
C LEU A 72 9.98 3.92 -2.09
N GLY A 73 10.38 4.90 -2.92
CA GLY A 73 11.24 6.02 -2.50
C GLY A 73 10.63 6.82 -1.35
N CYS A 74 9.34 7.15 -1.42
CA CYS A 74 8.63 7.86 -0.36
C CYS A 74 8.51 7.07 0.96
N TYR A 75 8.75 5.76 0.96
CA TYR A 75 8.87 4.92 2.16
C TYR A 75 10.32 4.63 2.56
N GLY A 76 11.29 5.26 1.89
CA GLY A 76 12.70 5.23 2.31
C GLY A 76 13.64 4.41 1.44
N ASN A 77 13.14 3.72 0.39
CA ASN A 77 14.02 3.04 -0.56
C ASN A 77 14.90 4.05 -1.31
N LYS A 78 16.20 3.77 -1.38
CA LYS A 78 17.17 4.66 -2.05
C LYS A 78 17.67 4.10 -3.39
N VAL A 79 17.26 2.89 -3.74
CA VAL A 79 17.71 2.18 -4.93
C VAL A 79 16.59 2.10 -5.97
N CYS A 80 15.41 1.61 -5.56
CA CYS A 80 14.26 1.48 -6.46
C CYS A 80 13.69 2.87 -6.80
N GLN A 81 13.52 3.15 -8.09
CA GLN A 81 13.11 4.45 -8.59
C GLN A 81 11.60 4.50 -8.78
N THR A 82 10.92 5.34 -7.99
CA THR A 82 9.46 5.50 -7.99
C THR A 82 9.03 6.98 -8.01
N PRO A 83 9.55 7.81 -8.95
CA PRO A 83 9.36 9.25 -8.90
C PRO A 83 7.89 9.70 -9.02
N ASN A 84 7.03 8.92 -9.67
CA ASN A 84 5.63 9.28 -9.87
C ASN A 84 4.78 9.00 -8.63
N ILE A 85 5.00 7.86 -7.97
CA ILE A 85 4.37 7.55 -6.68
C ILE A 85 4.89 8.51 -5.61
N ASP A 86 6.20 8.83 -5.62
CA ASP A 86 6.79 9.80 -4.71
C ASP A 86 6.18 11.21 -4.90
N ARG A 87 5.93 11.63 -6.15
CA ARG A 87 5.21 12.87 -6.49
C ARG A 87 3.78 12.88 -5.93
N LEU A 88 3.07 11.75 -5.98
CA LEU A 88 1.74 11.61 -5.37
C LEU A 88 1.83 11.72 -3.84
N ALA A 89 2.80 11.06 -3.22
CA ALA A 89 3.04 11.13 -1.78
C ALA A 89 3.36 12.55 -1.30
N ALA A 90 4.07 13.33 -2.13
CA ALA A 90 4.42 14.72 -1.81
C ALA A 90 3.20 15.67 -1.78
N ARG A 91 2.04 15.24 -2.29
CA ARG A 91 0.79 16.02 -2.30
C ARG A 91 -0.38 15.37 -1.57
N GLY A 92 -0.17 14.22 -0.93
CA GLY A 92 -1.22 13.47 -0.23
C GLY A 92 -0.83 13.11 1.20
N MET A 93 -1.76 12.47 1.91
CA MET A 93 -1.49 11.81 3.18
C MET A 93 -0.85 10.45 2.90
N ARG A 94 0.38 10.24 3.36
CA ARG A 94 1.08 8.95 3.31
C ARG A 94 0.97 8.24 4.67
N PHE A 95 0.39 7.05 4.67
CA PHE A 95 0.27 6.22 5.86
C PHE A 95 1.46 5.27 5.97
N THR A 96 2.12 5.25 7.13
CA THR A 96 3.28 4.37 7.38
C THR A 96 2.86 3.00 7.88
N ARG A 97 1.62 2.87 8.42
CA ARG A 97 1.10 1.65 9.05
C ARG A 97 -0.30 1.32 8.54
N SER A 98 -0.40 1.07 7.23
CA SER A 98 -1.60 0.56 6.57
C SER A 98 -1.50 -0.95 6.36
N TYR A 99 -2.58 -1.69 6.62
CA TYR A 99 -2.59 -3.16 6.60
C TYR A 99 -3.71 -3.72 5.75
N CYS A 100 -3.40 -4.80 5.01
CA CYS A 100 -4.39 -5.61 4.32
C CYS A 100 -5.06 -6.58 5.30
N GLN A 101 -6.26 -7.04 4.98
CA GLN A 101 -7.02 -7.97 5.81
C GLN A 101 -6.79 -9.43 5.43
N GLY A 102 -6.02 -9.67 4.37
CA GLY A 102 -5.57 -10.98 3.94
C GLY A 102 -4.25 -10.85 3.20
N THR A 103 -3.25 -11.64 3.56
CA THR A 103 -1.87 -11.51 3.06
C THR A 103 -1.65 -12.16 1.70
N TYR A 104 -2.72 -12.23 0.87
CA TYR A 104 -2.66 -12.60 -0.55
C TYR A 104 -3.90 -12.07 -1.30
N CYS A 105 -3.81 -12.02 -2.63
CA CYS A 105 -4.68 -11.21 -3.50
C CYS A 105 -6.19 -11.45 -3.31
N GLY A 106 -6.65 -12.72 -3.32
CA GLY A 106 -8.08 -13.04 -3.28
C GLY A 106 -8.80 -12.48 -2.05
N PRO A 107 -8.45 -12.90 -0.83
CA PRO A 107 -9.12 -12.46 0.39
C PRO A 107 -8.92 -10.97 0.69
N SER A 108 -7.74 -10.41 0.39
CA SER A 108 -7.53 -8.97 0.57
C SER A 108 -8.48 -8.16 -0.30
N ARG A 109 -8.49 -8.42 -1.62
CA ARG A 109 -9.35 -7.71 -2.58
C ARG A 109 -10.83 -7.91 -2.28
N ALA A 110 -11.25 -9.16 -1.99
CA ALA A 110 -12.61 -9.45 -1.58
C ALA A 110 -13.02 -8.68 -0.32
N SER A 111 -12.09 -8.52 0.65
CA SER A 111 -12.35 -7.81 1.90
C SER A 111 -12.60 -6.32 1.67
N PHE A 112 -11.65 -5.56 1.16
CA PHE A 112 -11.82 -4.12 1.04
C PHE A 112 -12.88 -3.72 0.00
N LEU A 113 -13.11 -4.53 -1.05
CA LEU A 113 -14.16 -4.27 -2.04
C LEU A 113 -15.55 -4.58 -1.52
N SER A 114 -15.73 -5.56 -0.64
CA SER A 114 -17.02 -5.89 -0.04
C SER A 114 -17.35 -5.09 1.21
N GLY A 115 -16.34 -4.61 1.91
CA GLY A 115 -16.46 -3.94 3.20
C GLY A 115 -16.54 -4.88 4.40
N TYR A 116 -16.16 -6.17 4.22
CA TYR A 116 -16.17 -7.18 5.28
C TYR A 116 -14.81 -7.86 5.43
N TYR A 117 -14.45 -8.25 6.65
CA TYR A 117 -13.28 -9.08 6.87
C TYR A 117 -13.41 -10.46 6.20
N PRO A 118 -12.28 -11.12 5.85
CA PRO A 118 -12.33 -12.47 5.25
C PRO A 118 -13.08 -13.51 6.10
N HIS A 119 -13.03 -13.40 7.44
CA HIS A 119 -13.75 -14.30 8.35
C HIS A 119 -15.26 -14.03 8.44
N ALA A 120 -15.72 -12.86 8.02
CA ALA A 120 -17.15 -12.56 7.88
C ALA A 120 -17.74 -13.18 6.61
N THR A 121 -17.03 -13.05 5.49
CA THR A 121 -17.47 -13.58 4.19
C THR A 121 -17.11 -15.05 3.98
N SER A 122 -16.17 -15.60 4.75
CA SER A 122 -15.51 -16.89 4.50
C SER A 122 -14.75 -16.95 3.16
N VAL A 123 -14.46 -15.79 2.53
CA VAL A 123 -13.69 -15.73 1.31
C VAL A 123 -12.20 -15.77 1.66
N GLN A 124 -11.65 -16.98 1.60
CA GLN A 124 -10.25 -17.28 1.85
C GLN A 124 -9.58 -17.92 0.62
N GLY A 125 -10.04 -17.56 -0.58
CA GLY A 125 -9.53 -18.09 -1.85
C GLY A 125 -9.66 -17.06 -2.96
N TYR A 126 -9.46 -17.53 -4.19
CA TYR A 126 -9.51 -16.71 -5.41
C TYR A 126 -10.91 -16.67 -6.01
N ILE A 127 -11.89 -16.30 -5.21
CA ILE A 127 -13.31 -16.23 -5.59
C ILE A 127 -13.90 -14.84 -5.37
N SER A 128 -14.97 -14.51 -6.11
CA SER A 128 -15.71 -13.28 -5.92
C SER A 128 -16.40 -13.25 -4.56
N PRO A 129 -16.45 -12.11 -3.87
CA PRO A 129 -17.22 -11.98 -2.64
C PRO A 129 -18.75 -11.98 -2.88
N ARG A 130 -19.22 -11.88 -4.14
CA ARG A 130 -20.63 -11.70 -4.49
C ARG A 130 -21.56 -12.76 -3.87
N ALA A 131 -21.17 -14.02 -3.96
CA ALA A 131 -21.97 -15.11 -3.37
C ALA A 131 -22.08 -15.02 -1.84
N ALA A 132 -21.08 -14.42 -1.19
CA ALA A 132 -21.06 -14.25 0.26
C ALA A 132 -21.89 -13.05 0.72
N ILE A 133 -21.86 -11.94 -0.04
CA ILE A 133 -22.52 -10.69 0.34
C ILE A 133 -23.94 -10.52 -0.26
N GLY A 134 -24.36 -11.39 -1.19
CA GLY A 134 -25.67 -11.31 -1.85
C GLY A 134 -25.84 -9.99 -2.59
N ASP A 135 -26.96 -9.31 -2.38
CA ASP A 135 -27.31 -8.04 -3.06
C ASP A 135 -26.63 -6.80 -2.46
N ARG A 136 -25.81 -6.96 -1.43
CA ARG A 136 -25.11 -5.83 -0.80
C ARG A 136 -24.11 -5.23 -1.79
N ALA A 137 -24.14 -3.90 -1.88
CA ALA A 137 -23.25 -3.20 -2.81
C ALA A 137 -21.78 -3.33 -2.40
N THR A 138 -20.93 -3.69 -3.35
CA THR A 138 -19.47 -3.52 -3.19
C THR A 138 -19.10 -2.05 -3.19
N TRP A 139 -17.88 -1.72 -2.83
CA TRP A 139 -17.39 -0.33 -2.83
C TRP A 139 -17.63 0.38 -4.18
N PRO A 140 -17.15 -0.10 -5.34
CA PRO A 140 -17.44 0.56 -6.62
C PRO A 140 -18.92 0.51 -7.01
N GLN A 141 -19.67 -0.56 -6.65
CA GLN A 141 -21.11 -0.64 -6.90
C GLN A 141 -21.90 0.43 -6.13
N HIS A 142 -21.47 0.77 -4.92
CA HIS A 142 -22.09 1.82 -4.12
C HIS A 142 -22.00 3.17 -4.82
N PHE A 143 -20.83 3.50 -5.37
CA PHE A 143 -20.64 4.72 -6.17
C PHE A 143 -21.46 4.69 -7.47
N LYS A 144 -21.48 3.55 -8.18
CA LYS A 144 -22.33 3.36 -9.36
C LYS A 144 -23.81 3.60 -9.05
N ASN A 145 -24.32 3.04 -7.95
CA ASN A 145 -25.69 3.24 -7.51
C ASN A 145 -26.00 4.71 -7.14
N ALA A 146 -24.98 5.48 -6.73
CA ALA A 146 -25.06 6.92 -6.46
C ALA A 146 -24.92 7.79 -7.74
N GLY A 147 -24.88 7.17 -8.93
CA GLY A 147 -24.83 7.87 -10.22
C GLY A 147 -23.44 8.24 -10.71
N TYR A 148 -22.38 7.59 -10.17
CA TYR A 148 -21.04 7.72 -10.73
C TYR A 148 -20.87 6.78 -11.93
N TYR A 149 -20.12 7.25 -12.94
CA TYR A 149 -19.55 6.33 -13.92
C TYR A 149 -18.53 5.44 -13.23
N SER A 150 -18.80 4.16 -13.09
CA SER A 150 -17.94 3.21 -12.38
C SER A 150 -17.22 2.31 -13.37
N ALA A 151 -15.89 2.36 -13.42
CA ALA A 151 -15.12 1.55 -14.34
C ALA A 151 -13.90 0.90 -13.68
N ARG A 152 -13.55 -0.29 -14.16
CA ARG A 152 -12.27 -0.91 -13.85
C ARG A 152 -11.41 -1.11 -15.08
N VAL A 153 -10.13 -0.94 -14.88
CA VAL A 153 -9.10 -1.27 -15.87
C VAL A 153 -8.18 -2.32 -15.23
N SER A 154 -8.15 -3.52 -15.82
CA SER A 154 -7.35 -4.67 -15.39
C SER A 154 -7.69 -5.18 -13.97
N LYS A 155 -6.70 -5.60 -13.16
CA LYS A 155 -6.85 -6.41 -11.95
C LYS A 155 -7.32 -5.61 -10.73
N ILE A 156 -8.64 -5.57 -10.48
CA ILE A 156 -9.25 -4.97 -9.27
C ILE A 156 -9.76 -6.06 -8.33
N PHE A 157 -10.70 -6.89 -8.73
CA PHE A 157 -10.93 -8.20 -8.10
C PHE A 157 -9.81 -9.17 -8.49
N HIS A 158 -9.79 -10.35 -7.88
CA HIS A 158 -8.74 -11.30 -8.21
C HIS A 158 -8.81 -11.76 -9.67
N MET A 159 -7.69 -11.64 -10.35
CA MET A 159 -7.45 -12.17 -11.70
C MET A 159 -6.16 -13.00 -11.65
N GLY A 160 -6.18 -14.19 -12.23
CA GLY A 160 -5.01 -15.08 -12.25
C GLY A 160 -3.84 -14.47 -13.03
N VAL A 161 -2.65 -14.55 -12.48
CA VAL A 161 -1.40 -14.11 -13.12
C VAL A 161 -0.47 -15.33 -13.19
N PRO A 162 0.13 -15.61 -14.34
CA PRO A 162 0.07 -14.90 -15.63
C PRO A 162 -1.17 -15.26 -16.48
N GLY A 163 -1.75 -16.45 -16.35
CA GLY A 163 -2.71 -16.99 -17.32
C GLY A 163 -3.93 -16.11 -17.57
N GLY A 164 -4.57 -15.57 -16.51
CA GLY A 164 -5.72 -14.68 -16.68
C GLY A 164 -5.39 -13.36 -17.38
N ILE A 165 -4.12 -12.90 -17.29
CA ILE A 165 -3.65 -11.72 -18.02
C ILE A 165 -3.38 -12.07 -19.49
N GLU A 166 -2.79 -13.23 -19.76
CA GLU A 166 -2.55 -13.71 -21.13
C GLU A 166 -3.84 -13.94 -21.90
N ASP A 167 -4.85 -14.51 -21.21
CA ASP A 167 -6.17 -14.82 -21.81
C ASP A 167 -7.13 -13.62 -21.84
N GLY A 168 -6.83 -12.54 -21.11
CA GLY A 168 -7.77 -11.41 -20.93
C GLY A 168 -9.00 -11.77 -20.12
N SER A 169 -8.86 -12.67 -19.16
CA SER A 169 -9.94 -13.14 -18.30
C SER A 169 -10.49 -12.06 -17.37
N ASP A 170 -11.78 -12.11 -17.04
CA ASP A 170 -12.39 -11.29 -15.98
C ASP A 170 -11.94 -11.75 -14.57
N GLY A 171 -11.49 -13.00 -14.43
CA GLY A 171 -11.15 -13.57 -13.13
C GLY A 171 -12.36 -13.68 -12.20
N ALA A 172 -12.14 -13.48 -10.91
CA ALA A 172 -13.19 -13.50 -9.87
C ALA A 172 -13.87 -12.12 -9.73
N ASP A 173 -14.17 -11.46 -10.84
CA ASP A 173 -14.78 -10.13 -10.91
C ASP A 173 -16.21 -10.08 -10.37
N ASP A 174 -16.71 -8.87 -10.13
CA ASP A 174 -18.11 -8.57 -9.82
C ASP A 174 -18.70 -7.62 -10.88
N PRO A 175 -19.35 -8.14 -11.92
CA PRO A 175 -19.90 -7.31 -12.99
C PRO A 175 -20.90 -6.24 -12.53
N ALA A 176 -21.62 -6.47 -11.42
CA ALA A 176 -22.56 -5.50 -10.86
C ALA A 176 -21.87 -4.19 -10.40
N SER A 177 -20.58 -4.26 -10.06
CA SER A 177 -19.78 -3.15 -9.60
C SER A 177 -19.51 -2.09 -10.68
N TRP A 178 -19.63 -2.42 -11.97
CA TRP A 178 -19.06 -1.65 -13.05
C TRP A 178 -20.07 -1.20 -14.11
N THR A 179 -19.85 -0.01 -14.67
CA THR A 179 -20.45 0.45 -15.92
C THR A 179 -19.62 -0.04 -17.11
N GLU A 180 -18.29 0.03 -17.01
CA GLU A 180 -17.36 -0.45 -18.03
C GLU A 180 -16.23 -1.26 -17.40
N ARG A 181 -15.80 -2.32 -18.10
CA ARG A 181 -14.70 -3.20 -17.66
C ARG A 181 -13.72 -3.39 -18.81
N PHE A 182 -12.44 -3.33 -18.50
CA PHE A 182 -11.38 -3.56 -19.48
C PHE A 182 -10.32 -4.50 -18.90
N ASN A 183 -9.98 -5.55 -19.65
CA ASN A 183 -8.94 -6.51 -19.31
C ASN A 183 -7.70 -6.24 -20.16
N SER A 184 -6.61 -5.85 -19.52
CA SER A 184 -5.34 -5.59 -20.19
C SER A 184 -4.60 -6.89 -20.43
N GLN A 185 -4.64 -7.41 -21.64
CA GLN A 185 -3.84 -8.58 -22.04
C GLN A 185 -2.37 -8.23 -22.20
N GLY A 186 -1.50 -9.14 -21.82
CA GLY A 186 -0.06 -9.02 -22.06
C GLY A 186 0.61 -10.38 -22.19
N PRO A 187 1.80 -10.45 -22.78
CA PRO A 187 2.49 -11.71 -23.05
C PRO A 187 3.11 -12.35 -21.80
N GLU A 188 3.14 -11.64 -20.68
CA GLU A 188 3.60 -12.09 -19.37
C GLU A 188 4.94 -12.87 -19.47
N TRP A 189 5.01 -14.11 -18.97
CA TRP A 189 6.22 -14.92 -19.02
C TRP A 189 6.59 -15.39 -20.44
N GLN A 190 5.70 -15.25 -21.41
CA GLN A 190 5.96 -15.51 -22.85
C GLN A 190 6.47 -14.27 -23.59
N ALA A 191 6.72 -13.15 -22.88
CA ALA A 191 7.25 -11.95 -23.50
C ALA A 191 8.61 -12.24 -24.21
N PRO A 192 8.80 -11.76 -25.45
CA PRO A 192 10.11 -11.86 -26.09
C PRO A 192 11.14 -11.05 -25.31
N GLY A 193 12.38 -11.55 -25.25
CA GLY A 193 13.47 -10.90 -24.51
C GLY A 193 14.35 -11.89 -23.77
N ILE A 194 15.11 -11.40 -22.81
CA ILE A 194 16.02 -12.22 -21.99
C ILE A 194 15.27 -12.64 -20.71
N GLY A 195 14.93 -13.93 -20.65
CA GLY A 195 14.24 -14.52 -19.49
C GLY A 195 15.10 -15.52 -18.72
N GLU A 196 14.89 -15.59 -17.41
CA GLU A 196 15.54 -16.57 -16.54
C GLU A 196 14.57 -17.02 -15.43
N THR A 197 14.53 -18.34 -15.16
CA THR A 197 13.86 -18.90 -13.98
C THR A 197 14.82 -18.91 -12.81
N LEU A 198 14.43 -18.30 -11.71
CA LEU A 198 15.29 -18.13 -10.53
C LEU A 198 15.16 -19.28 -9.55
N GLU A 199 14.00 -19.91 -9.43
CA GLU A 199 13.80 -21.11 -8.60
C GLU A 199 14.12 -22.40 -9.38
N LYS A 200 14.56 -23.45 -8.67
CA LYS A 200 14.75 -24.79 -9.21
C LYS A 200 13.65 -25.71 -8.70
N ASN A 201 13.36 -26.78 -9.46
CA ASN A 201 12.55 -27.86 -8.93
C ASN A 201 13.27 -28.56 -7.77
N PRO A 202 12.55 -29.01 -6.73
CA PRO A 202 13.13 -29.70 -5.59
C PRO A 202 13.94 -30.97 -5.97
N ASP A 203 13.62 -31.58 -7.13
CA ASP A 203 14.31 -32.76 -7.67
C ASP A 203 15.48 -32.42 -8.60
N GLY A 204 15.84 -31.13 -8.73
CA GLY A 204 16.95 -30.67 -9.55
C GLY A 204 16.70 -30.74 -11.06
N LYS A 205 15.48 -31.08 -11.50
CA LYS A 205 15.09 -31.11 -12.91
C LYS A 205 14.91 -29.67 -13.48
N LYS A 206 14.63 -29.60 -14.78
CA LYS A 206 14.51 -28.33 -15.50
C LYS A 206 13.63 -27.32 -14.76
N PRO A 207 14.01 -26.04 -14.72
CA PRO A 207 13.20 -24.97 -14.15
C PRO A 207 11.80 -24.97 -14.78
N VAL A 208 10.78 -24.85 -13.96
CA VAL A 208 9.39 -24.66 -14.44
C VAL A 208 9.23 -23.19 -14.82
N MET A 209 8.86 -22.93 -16.07
CA MET A 209 8.45 -21.59 -16.54
C MET A 209 6.95 -21.46 -16.41
N GLY A 210 6.48 -20.31 -15.91
CA GLY A 210 5.04 -19.99 -15.79
C GLY A 210 4.48 -20.16 -14.38
N GLY A 211 3.19 -19.90 -14.23
CA GLY A 211 2.52 -19.90 -12.93
C GLY A 211 3.07 -18.82 -11.98
N ASN A 212 3.14 -19.13 -10.69
CA ASN A 212 3.73 -18.27 -9.65
C ASN A 212 5.23 -18.53 -9.43
N THR A 213 5.95 -19.01 -10.44
CA THR A 213 7.40 -19.18 -10.34
C THR A 213 8.15 -17.86 -10.39
N PHE A 214 9.29 -17.80 -9.71
CA PHE A 214 10.18 -16.65 -9.74
C PHE A 214 10.93 -16.61 -11.06
N VAL A 215 10.33 -15.93 -12.03
CA VAL A 215 10.85 -15.69 -13.37
C VAL A 215 11.10 -14.20 -13.55
N ILE A 216 12.26 -13.85 -14.08
CA ILE A 216 12.56 -12.49 -14.55
C ILE A 216 12.58 -12.48 -16.06
N ILE A 217 12.04 -11.42 -16.67
CA ILE A 217 12.10 -11.22 -18.14
C ILE A 217 12.38 -9.75 -18.43
N ALA A 218 13.60 -9.47 -18.88
CA ALA A 218 13.94 -8.20 -19.50
C ALA A 218 13.39 -8.22 -20.93
N ALA A 219 12.15 -7.74 -21.09
CA ALA A 219 11.39 -7.90 -22.31
C ALA A 219 11.82 -6.91 -23.39
N ASP A 220 11.76 -7.36 -24.64
CA ASP A 220 11.92 -6.52 -25.82
C ASP A 220 10.69 -5.63 -26.03
N GLY A 221 10.89 -4.52 -26.76
CA GLY A 221 9.82 -3.58 -27.09
C GLY A 221 9.57 -2.51 -26.04
N ASP A 222 8.44 -1.83 -26.17
CA ASP A 222 8.07 -0.70 -25.32
C ASP A 222 6.96 -1.05 -24.32
N ASP A 223 6.62 -0.08 -23.47
CA ASP A 223 5.60 -0.22 -22.41
C ASP A 223 4.25 -0.69 -22.96
N SER A 224 3.85 -0.27 -24.17
CA SER A 224 2.51 -0.53 -24.74
C SER A 224 2.27 -2.01 -25.10
N MET A 225 3.32 -2.79 -25.20
CA MET A 225 3.22 -4.23 -25.48
C MET A 225 2.75 -5.02 -24.27
N HIS A 226 2.96 -4.46 -23.06
CA HIS A 226 2.71 -5.12 -21.79
C HIS A 226 1.34 -4.75 -21.19
N SER A 227 0.82 -5.62 -20.34
CA SER A 227 -0.47 -5.44 -19.65
C SER A 227 -0.57 -4.08 -18.95
N ASP A 228 0.41 -3.68 -18.14
CA ASP A 228 0.37 -2.43 -17.39
C ASP A 228 0.47 -1.19 -18.28
N GLY A 229 1.16 -1.27 -19.40
CA GLY A 229 1.18 -0.21 -20.42
C GLY A 229 -0.19 0.00 -21.08
N LYS A 230 -0.90 -1.10 -21.39
CA LYS A 230 -2.28 -1.06 -21.89
C LYS A 230 -3.26 -0.58 -20.82
N THR A 231 -3.03 -0.95 -19.55
CA THR A 231 -3.81 -0.49 -18.41
C THR A 231 -3.74 1.03 -18.30
N SER A 232 -2.53 1.61 -18.32
CA SER A 232 -2.36 3.06 -18.28
C SER A 232 -2.99 3.76 -19.47
N ALA A 233 -2.81 3.24 -20.69
CA ALA A 233 -3.40 3.82 -21.89
C ALA A 233 -4.93 3.85 -21.84
N LYS A 234 -5.58 2.77 -21.39
CA LYS A 234 -7.04 2.73 -21.23
C LYS A 234 -7.52 3.65 -20.11
N ALA A 235 -6.80 3.73 -19.00
CA ALA A 235 -7.13 4.66 -17.92
C ALA A 235 -7.06 6.13 -18.39
N VAL A 236 -6.04 6.49 -19.19
CA VAL A 236 -5.91 7.81 -19.83
C VAL A 236 -7.10 8.12 -20.73
N GLU A 237 -7.51 7.15 -21.57
CA GLU A 237 -8.70 7.28 -22.44
C GLU A 237 -9.95 7.55 -21.62
N LEU A 238 -10.19 6.77 -20.55
CA LEU A 238 -11.40 6.89 -19.73
C LEU A 238 -11.44 8.20 -18.95
N ILE A 239 -10.31 8.68 -18.42
CA ILE A 239 -10.23 9.98 -17.76
C ILE A 239 -10.62 11.11 -18.73
N ALA A 240 -10.11 11.08 -19.95
CA ALA A 240 -10.45 12.10 -20.96
C ALA A 240 -11.93 12.04 -21.37
N LYS A 241 -12.47 10.82 -21.60
CA LYS A 241 -13.84 10.59 -22.04
C LYS A 241 -14.89 10.99 -21.00
N HIS A 242 -14.62 10.71 -19.72
CA HIS A 242 -15.55 10.92 -18.61
C HIS A 242 -15.22 12.15 -17.73
N SER A 243 -14.44 13.10 -18.25
CA SER A 243 -14.01 14.29 -17.51
C SER A 243 -15.15 15.25 -17.12
N LYS A 244 -16.36 15.07 -17.65
CA LYS A 244 -17.51 15.96 -17.41
C LYS A 244 -18.60 15.34 -16.51
N GLU A 245 -18.39 14.16 -15.99
CA GLU A 245 -19.31 13.46 -15.11
C GLU A 245 -18.55 12.87 -13.91
N PRO A 246 -19.19 12.69 -12.74
CA PRO A 246 -18.53 12.07 -11.62
C PRO A 246 -18.17 10.62 -11.92
N PHE A 247 -16.92 10.22 -11.65
CA PHE A 247 -16.44 8.88 -11.90
C PHE A 247 -15.81 8.21 -10.68
N PHE A 248 -15.94 6.90 -10.62
CA PHE A 248 -15.14 5.98 -9.80
C PHE A 248 -14.31 5.12 -10.75
N LEU A 249 -13.06 5.50 -10.97
CA LEU A 249 -12.14 4.78 -11.85
C LEU A 249 -11.14 3.98 -11.03
N ALA A 250 -11.21 2.65 -11.13
CA ALA A 250 -10.28 1.72 -10.51
C ALA A 250 -9.26 1.24 -11.56
N VAL A 251 -7.99 1.47 -11.29
CA VAL A 251 -6.85 1.13 -12.17
C VAL A 251 -5.96 0.12 -11.45
N GLY A 252 -5.97 -1.12 -11.90
CA GLY A 252 -5.22 -2.22 -11.28
C GLY A 252 -4.01 -2.60 -12.11
N PHE A 253 -2.82 -2.33 -11.60
CA PHE A 253 -1.57 -2.76 -12.19
C PHE A 253 -1.21 -4.17 -11.70
N VAL A 254 -0.65 -4.98 -12.61
CA VAL A 254 -0.23 -6.36 -12.32
C VAL A 254 1.16 -6.37 -11.70
N ARG A 255 2.05 -5.45 -12.13
CA ARG A 255 3.40 -5.38 -11.56
C ARG A 255 3.37 -4.81 -10.15
N PRO A 256 4.26 -5.30 -9.26
CA PRO A 256 5.37 -6.24 -9.47
C PRO A 256 5.05 -7.74 -9.26
N HIS A 257 3.81 -8.21 -9.36
CA HIS A 257 3.51 -9.65 -9.26
C HIS A 257 4.38 -10.48 -10.23
N VAL A 258 4.82 -11.65 -9.77
CA VAL A 258 5.56 -12.61 -10.62
C VAL A 258 4.69 -13.07 -11.81
N PRO A 259 5.29 -13.33 -13.01
CA PRO A 259 6.69 -13.15 -13.37
C PRO A 259 7.11 -11.69 -13.36
N PHE A 260 8.35 -11.37 -12.96
CA PHE A 260 8.87 -10.02 -12.98
C PHE A 260 9.21 -9.63 -14.42
N VAL A 261 8.21 -9.17 -15.18
CA VAL A 261 8.31 -8.77 -16.58
C VAL A 261 8.25 -7.26 -16.69
N ALA A 262 9.25 -6.68 -17.33
CA ALA A 262 9.27 -5.27 -17.68
C ALA A 262 10.10 -5.06 -18.95
N PRO A 263 9.86 -4.00 -19.74
CA PRO A 263 10.77 -3.61 -20.81
C PRO A 263 12.22 -3.49 -20.33
N LYS A 264 13.17 -3.96 -21.15
CA LYS A 264 14.60 -4.04 -20.81
C LYS A 264 15.16 -2.75 -20.20
N LYS A 265 14.71 -1.57 -20.65
CA LYS A 265 15.16 -0.27 -20.11
C LYS A 265 14.99 -0.11 -18.61
N TYR A 266 14.01 -0.81 -18.00
CA TYR A 266 13.83 -0.78 -16.53
C TYR A 266 14.77 -1.75 -15.82
N PHE A 267 15.12 -2.88 -16.45
CA PHE A 267 16.15 -3.78 -15.94
C PHE A 267 17.55 -3.13 -15.95
N ASP A 268 17.83 -2.31 -16.97
CA ASP A 268 19.11 -1.60 -17.11
C ASP A 268 19.37 -0.59 -15.95
N LEU A 269 18.33 -0.22 -15.21
CA LEU A 269 18.46 0.62 -13.99
C LEU A 269 19.03 -0.16 -12.80
N TYR A 270 18.96 -1.49 -12.81
CA TYR A 270 19.23 -2.35 -11.65
C TYR A 270 20.21 -3.49 -12.01
N PRO A 271 21.52 -3.20 -12.18
CA PRO A 271 22.52 -4.25 -12.28
C PRO A 271 22.43 -5.16 -11.04
N TRP A 272 22.12 -6.42 -11.24
CA TRP A 272 21.83 -7.34 -10.14
C TRP A 272 23.00 -7.51 -9.16
N GLU A 273 24.25 -7.37 -9.66
CA GLU A 273 25.47 -7.43 -8.85
C GLU A 273 25.48 -6.37 -7.74
N GLN A 274 24.86 -5.23 -7.98
CA GLN A 274 24.79 -4.09 -7.05
C GLN A 274 23.64 -4.20 -6.03
N MET A 275 22.74 -5.19 -6.20
CA MET A 275 21.62 -5.35 -5.27
C MET A 275 22.10 -5.82 -3.91
N THR A 276 21.56 -5.19 -2.87
CA THR A 276 21.77 -5.59 -1.47
C THR A 276 20.61 -6.47 -1.03
N LEU A 277 20.93 -7.58 -0.39
CA LEU A 277 19.93 -8.46 0.23
C LEU A 277 19.74 -8.05 1.69
N PRO A 278 18.55 -8.31 2.27
CA PRO A 278 18.36 -8.23 3.71
C PRO A 278 19.38 -9.08 4.45
N GLU A 279 19.81 -8.60 5.62
CA GLU A 279 20.69 -9.36 6.50
C GLU A 279 19.98 -10.64 6.98
N LYS A 280 20.64 -11.78 6.83
CA LYS A 280 20.15 -13.04 7.38
C LYS A 280 20.55 -13.15 8.84
N VAL A 281 19.56 -13.33 9.70
CA VAL A 281 19.76 -13.53 11.13
C VAL A 281 19.86 -15.02 11.42
N PRO A 282 21.01 -15.54 11.92
CA PRO A 282 21.13 -16.94 12.29
C PRO A 282 20.11 -17.31 13.37
N GLY A 283 19.37 -18.40 13.17
CA GLY A 283 18.38 -18.87 14.14
C GLY A 283 17.03 -18.14 14.11
N ASP A 284 16.82 -17.23 13.16
CA ASP A 284 15.56 -16.48 13.04
C ASP A 284 14.31 -17.38 12.93
N TRP A 285 14.45 -18.56 12.36
CA TRP A 285 13.33 -19.52 12.27
C TRP A 285 13.13 -20.40 13.51
N ASP A 286 14.09 -20.39 14.45
CA ASP A 286 14.07 -21.32 15.59
C ASP A 286 12.90 -21.01 16.55
N ASP A 287 12.44 -19.75 16.57
CA ASP A 287 11.35 -19.30 17.43
C ASP A 287 10.04 -19.02 16.65
N ILE A 288 10.04 -19.14 15.31
CA ILE A 288 8.82 -19.03 14.49
C ILE A 288 8.09 -20.39 14.48
N PRO A 289 6.79 -20.43 14.83
CA PRO A 289 5.99 -21.64 14.71
C PRO A 289 5.97 -22.17 13.27
N LYS A 290 6.01 -23.49 13.11
CA LYS A 290 6.05 -24.12 11.78
C LYS A 290 5.02 -23.61 10.77
N PRO A 291 3.73 -23.33 11.13
CA PRO A 291 2.79 -22.71 10.20
C PRO A 291 3.14 -21.28 9.81
N GLY A 292 3.95 -20.56 10.59
CA GLY A 292 4.39 -19.19 10.35
C GLY A 292 5.53 -19.10 9.34
N ILE A 293 6.29 -20.18 9.15
CA ILE A 293 7.36 -20.19 8.16
C ILE A 293 6.72 -20.15 6.77
N ASN A 294 7.01 -19.08 6.02
CA ASN A 294 6.49 -18.91 4.67
C ASN A 294 6.93 -20.11 3.80
N TYR A 295 5.98 -20.65 3.00
CA TYR A 295 6.28 -21.76 2.09
C TYR A 295 7.31 -21.43 0.99
N LYS A 296 7.53 -20.16 0.70
CA LYS A 296 8.55 -19.64 -0.23
C LYS A 296 9.75 -19.12 0.55
N THR A 297 10.82 -19.91 0.58
CA THR A 297 12.12 -19.55 1.19
C THR A 297 13.23 -19.75 0.17
N SER A 298 14.39 -19.14 0.38
CA SER A 298 15.53 -19.38 -0.52
C SER A 298 15.95 -20.85 -0.54
N VAL A 299 15.77 -21.55 0.59
CA VAL A 299 16.08 -22.97 0.72
C VAL A 299 15.16 -23.82 -0.14
N ASN A 300 13.82 -23.67 -0.01
CA ASN A 300 12.89 -24.50 -0.78
C ASN A 300 12.84 -24.15 -2.28
N MET A 301 13.17 -22.91 -2.65
CA MET A 301 13.31 -22.48 -4.05
C MET A 301 14.71 -22.75 -4.63
N GLN A 302 15.64 -23.22 -3.80
CA GLN A 302 17.05 -23.43 -4.18
C GLN A 302 17.68 -22.20 -4.84
N MET A 303 17.37 -21.00 -4.31
CA MET A 303 17.93 -19.73 -4.77
C MET A 303 19.25 -19.45 -4.02
N ASP A 304 20.36 -19.49 -4.74
CA ASP A 304 21.63 -18.97 -4.27
C ASP A 304 21.62 -17.42 -4.22
N VAL A 305 22.66 -16.82 -3.64
CA VAL A 305 22.79 -15.36 -3.49
C VAL A 305 22.66 -14.61 -4.83
N THR A 306 23.19 -15.17 -5.92
CA THR A 306 23.08 -14.57 -7.26
C THR A 306 21.63 -14.49 -7.72
N ARG A 307 20.86 -15.56 -7.57
CA ARG A 307 19.44 -15.59 -7.93
C ARG A 307 18.59 -14.71 -7.03
N GLN A 308 18.89 -14.65 -5.72
CA GLN A 308 18.23 -13.74 -4.79
C GLN A 308 18.44 -12.29 -5.23
N LYS A 309 19.67 -11.89 -5.58
CA LYS A 309 19.96 -10.55 -6.10
C LYS A 309 19.24 -10.26 -7.43
N LYS A 310 19.18 -11.23 -8.34
CA LYS A 310 18.42 -11.11 -9.58
C LYS A 310 16.90 -10.97 -9.31
N ALA A 311 16.37 -11.66 -8.31
CA ALA A 311 14.98 -11.51 -7.92
C ALA A 311 14.67 -10.08 -7.44
N VAL A 312 15.53 -9.50 -6.59
CA VAL A 312 15.41 -8.10 -6.13
C VAL A 312 15.51 -7.13 -7.31
N ALA A 313 16.49 -7.31 -8.21
CA ALA A 313 16.65 -6.47 -9.40
C ALA A 313 15.42 -6.53 -10.32
N GLY A 314 14.90 -7.74 -10.59
CA GLY A 314 13.71 -7.94 -11.40
C GLY A 314 12.45 -7.35 -10.77
N TYR A 315 12.31 -7.47 -9.45
CA TYR A 315 11.22 -6.84 -8.70
C TYR A 315 11.29 -5.31 -8.82
N TYR A 316 12.46 -4.69 -8.62
CA TYR A 316 12.64 -3.24 -8.75
C TYR A 316 12.41 -2.75 -10.19
N ALA A 317 12.84 -3.51 -11.21
CA ALA A 317 12.54 -3.22 -12.61
C ALA A 317 11.02 -3.21 -12.86
N ALA A 318 10.30 -4.21 -12.33
CA ALA A 318 8.85 -4.29 -12.43
C ALA A 318 8.15 -3.13 -11.69
N VAL A 319 8.64 -2.74 -10.50
CA VAL A 319 8.12 -1.58 -9.75
C VAL A 319 8.32 -0.28 -10.52
N SER A 320 9.51 -0.03 -11.06
CA SER A 320 9.78 1.21 -11.82
C SER A 320 9.00 1.26 -13.14
N PHE A 321 8.77 0.12 -13.78
CA PHE A 321 7.87 0.04 -14.93
C PHE A 321 6.44 0.41 -14.53
N MET A 322 5.91 -0.14 -13.44
CA MET A 322 4.57 0.19 -12.92
C MET A 322 4.48 1.66 -12.52
N ASP A 323 5.48 2.20 -11.81
CA ASP A 323 5.54 3.62 -11.44
C ASP A 323 5.45 4.56 -12.66
N ALA A 324 6.13 4.22 -13.75
CA ALA A 324 6.03 4.98 -14.99
C ALA A 324 4.61 4.96 -15.58
N GLN A 325 3.89 3.84 -15.43
CA GLN A 325 2.49 3.77 -15.87
C GLN A 325 1.55 4.56 -14.93
N VAL A 326 1.79 4.52 -13.62
CA VAL A 326 1.10 5.40 -12.65
C VAL A 326 1.28 6.86 -13.04
N GLY A 327 2.50 7.26 -13.44
CA GLY A 327 2.80 8.60 -13.91
C GLY A 327 1.92 9.05 -15.07
N LYS A 328 1.73 8.20 -16.08
CA LYS A 328 0.86 8.49 -17.24
C LYS A 328 -0.60 8.74 -16.82
N VAL A 329 -1.11 7.96 -15.86
CA VAL A 329 -2.48 8.12 -15.34
C VAL A 329 -2.63 9.43 -14.57
N LEU A 330 -1.68 9.75 -13.69
CA LEU A 330 -1.67 11.01 -12.92
C LEU A 330 -1.55 12.23 -13.84
N ASP A 331 -0.70 12.18 -14.85
CA ASP A 331 -0.53 13.25 -15.84
C ASP A 331 -1.81 13.47 -16.67
N ALA A 332 -2.52 12.39 -17.01
CA ALA A 332 -3.80 12.49 -17.72
C ALA A 332 -4.87 13.17 -16.85
N LEU A 333 -4.92 12.83 -15.54
CA LEU A 333 -5.83 13.47 -14.60
C LEU A 333 -5.54 14.97 -14.48
N GLU A 334 -4.28 15.37 -14.41
CA GLU A 334 -3.88 16.79 -14.38
C GLU A 334 -4.26 17.50 -15.67
N LYS A 335 -3.96 16.91 -16.83
CA LYS A 335 -4.29 17.47 -18.17
C LYS A 335 -5.79 17.58 -18.41
N SER A 336 -6.60 16.72 -17.82
CA SER A 336 -8.07 16.77 -17.94
C SER A 336 -8.70 17.93 -17.16
N GLY A 337 -7.94 18.61 -16.30
CA GLY A 337 -8.45 19.65 -15.39
C GLY A 337 -9.22 19.09 -14.19
N GLN A 338 -9.33 17.76 -14.04
CA GLN A 338 -10.11 17.13 -12.97
C GLN A 338 -9.32 16.88 -11.69
N ALA A 339 -8.01 17.13 -11.66
CA ALA A 339 -7.18 16.87 -10.48
C ALA A 339 -7.68 17.63 -9.23
N GLY A 340 -8.21 18.85 -9.40
CA GLY A 340 -8.80 19.67 -8.32
C GLY A 340 -10.14 19.14 -7.78
N ASN A 341 -10.77 18.16 -8.44
CA ASN A 341 -12.02 17.53 -8.02
C ASN A 341 -11.92 15.99 -7.93
N THR A 342 -10.72 15.45 -7.78
CA THR A 342 -10.51 13.99 -7.75
C THR A 342 -9.74 13.58 -6.49
N ILE A 343 -10.31 12.66 -5.73
CA ILE A 343 -9.61 11.95 -4.65
C ILE A 343 -8.79 10.84 -5.32
N VAL A 344 -7.47 10.89 -5.13
CA VAL A 344 -6.54 9.89 -5.67
C VAL A 344 -6.06 8.99 -4.54
N ILE A 345 -6.22 7.69 -4.71
CA ILE A 345 -5.79 6.66 -3.76
C ILE A 345 -4.79 5.76 -4.46
N PHE A 346 -3.62 5.55 -3.88
CA PHE A 346 -2.64 4.57 -4.31
C PHE A 346 -2.36 3.58 -3.18
N THR A 347 -2.41 2.27 -3.49
CA THR A 347 -2.11 1.20 -2.54
C THR A 347 -1.65 -0.08 -3.24
N SER A 348 -1.35 -1.11 -2.45
CA SER A 348 -1.21 -2.52 -2.86
C SER A 348 -2.28 -3.37 -2.19
N ASP A 349 -2.58 -4.53 -2.75
CA ASP A 349 -3.51 -5.48 -2.14
C ASP A 349 -2.93 -6.21 -0.93
N HIS A 350 -1.64 -6.46 -0.91
CA HIS A 350 -0.82 -6.94 0.21
C HIS A 350 0.64 -6.58 -0.03
N GLY A 351 1.51 -6.84 0.94
CA GLY A 351 2.94 -6.64 0.82
C GLY A 351 3.67 -7.85 0.20
N TYR A 352 5.01 -7.86 0.30
CA TYR A 352 5.86 -8.85 -0.34
C TYR A 352 7.23 -8.94 0.36
N HIS A 353 7.73 -10.14 0.58
CA HIS A 353 9.09 -10.39 1.09
C HIS A 353 10.09 -10.46 -0.06
N LEU A 354 11.24 -9.83 0.13
CA LEU A 354 12.39 -9.86 -0.77
C LEU A 354 13.65 -10.46 -0.10
N GLY A 355 13.44 -11.39 0.82
CA GLY A 355 14.50 -12.10 1.55
C GLY A 355 14.55 -11.78 3.04
N GLU A 356 13.71 -10.87 3.55
CA GLU A 356 13.54 -10.65 4.98
C GLU A 356 13.07 -11.95 5.64
N HIS A 357 13.62 -12.32 6.77
CA HIS A 357 13.42 -13.64 7.42
C HIS A 357 13.79 -14.85 6.53
N ASP A 358 14.57 -14.64 5.48
CA ASP A 358 14.73 -15.61 4.37
C ASP A 358 13.39 -16.04 3.72
N PHE A 359 12.35 -15.24 3.86
CA PHE A 359 11.06 -15.41 3.20
C PHE A 359 11.04 -14.69 1.85
N TRP A 360 10.29 -15.25 0.91
CA TRP A 360 10.09 -14.71 -0.42
C TRP A 360 8.60 -14.76 -0.78
N ALA A 361 8.13 -13.78 -1.55
CA ALA A 361 6.72 -13.63 -1.89
C ALA A 361 5.86 -13.17 -0.70
N LYS A 362 4.72 -13.76 -0.50
CA LYS A 362 3.61 -13.32 0.36
C LYS A 362 3.14 -14.42 1.29
N VAL A 363 2.01 -14.20 1.94
CA VAL A 363 1.28 -15.16 2.79
C VAL A 363 1.70 -15.12 4.28
N SER A 364 2.88 -14.63 4.64
CA SER A 364 3.23 -14.43 6.05
C SER A 364 2.38 -13.32 6.70
N LEU A 365 2.38 -13.24 8.03
CA LEU A 365 1.73 -12.16 8.80
C LEU A 365 2.74 -11.13 9.35
N HIS A 366 4.01 -11.23 8.96
CA HIS A 366 5.00 -10.21 9.23
C HIS A 366 4.73 -8.95 8.40
N ASP A 367 5.28 -7.82 8.84
CA ASP A 367 4.99 -6.50 8.25
C ASP A 367 5.27 -6.44 6.74
N GLU A 368 6.27 -7.16 6.23
CA GLU A 368 6.60 -7.16 4.80
C GLU A 368 5.45 -7.67 3.92
N SER A 369 4.64 -8.61 4.43
CA SER A 369 3.49 -9.17 3.70
C SER A 369 2.16 -8.57 4.12
N ALA A 370 1.99 -8.20 5.40
CA ALA A 370 0.71 -7.67 5.91
C ALA A 370 0.57 -6.15 5.72
N ARG A 371 1.69 -5.40 5.79
CA ARG A 371 1.72 -3.96 5.63
C ARG A 371 1.80 -3.56 4.17
N VAL A 372 0.99 -2.59 3.76
CA VAL A 372 0.89 -2.09 2.39
C VAL A 372 1.19 -0.59 2.32
N PRO A 373 1.70 -0.09 1.20
CA PRO A 373 1.72 1.35 0.97
C PRO A 373 0.29 1.88 0.89
N LEU A 374 0.04 3.06 1.45
CA LEU A 374 -1.22 3.78 1.25
C LEU A 374 -0.94 5.28 1.17
N ILE A 375 -1.38 5.90 0.08
CA ILE A 375 -1.33 7.33 -0.15
C ILE A 375 -2.72 7.79 -0.56
N ILE A 376 -3.26 8.79 0.14
CA ILE A 376 -4.57 9.39 -0.17
C ILE A 376 -4.37 10.88 -0.41
N SER A 377 -4.60 11.34 -1.64
CA SER A 377 -4.57 12.75 -2.01
C SER A 377 -5.99 13.25 -2.20
N VAL A 378 -6.40 14.20 -1.37
CA VAL A 378 -7.73 14.81 -1.40
C VAL A 378 -7.58 16.29 -1.74
N PRO A 379 -8.32 16.81 -2.72
CA PRO A 379 -8.28 18.25 -3.06
C PRO A 379 -8.53 19.13 -1.82
N GLY A 380 -7.70 20.16 -1.67
CA GLY A 380 -7.77 21.08 -0.53
C GLY A 380 -7.18 20.58 0.79
N LYS A 381 -6.82 19.31 0.90
CA LYS A 381 -6.10 18.78 2.07
C LYS A 381 -4.59 18.96 1.91
N LYS A 382 -3.90 19.12 3.05
CA LYS A 382 -2.43 19.26 3.08
C LYS A 382 -1.76 17.89 3.00
N ALA A 383 -0.63 17.84 2.31
CA ALA A 383 0.26 16.69 2.37
C ALA A 383 0.82 16.50 3.77
N ALA A 384 0.83 15.26 4.25
CA ALA A 384 1.38 14.90 5.55
C ALA A 384 1.76 13.40 5.60
N VAL A 385 2.36 13.01 6.71
CA VAL A 385 2.64 11.61 7.03
C VAL A 385 1.90 11.26 8.31
N SER A 386 1.16 10.16 8.27
CA SER A 386 0.50 9.60 9.46
C SER A 386 1.09 8.23 9.80
N ASP A 387 1.35 8.02 11.06
CA ASP A 387 1.71 6.71 11.65
C ASP A 387 0.53 6.04 12.36
N SER A 388 -0.69 6.55 12.17
CA SER A 388 -1.91 5.93 12.68
C SER A 388 -2.13 4.58 12.00
N LEU A 389 -2.60 3.61 12.78
CA LEU A 389 -3.01 2.30 12.26
C LEU A 389 -4.26 2.46 11.42
N VAL A 390 -4.22 1.94 10.18
CA VAL A 390 -5.35 1.92 9.26
C VAL A 390 -5.41 0.60 8.50
N GLU A 391 -6.59 0.25 8.03
CA GLU A 391 -6.88 -0.96 7.28
C GLU A 391 -7.33 -0.61 5.85
N LEU A 392 -7.04 -1.46 4.86
CA LEU A 392 -7.59 -1.25 3.51
C LEU A 392 -9.13 -1.27 3.51
N LEU A 393 -9.71 -1.95 4.47
CA LEU A 393 -11.16 -2.01 4.71
C LEU A 393 -11.77 -0.62 4.98
N ASP A 394 -10.97 0.33 5.45
CA ASP A 394 -11.38 1.71 5.78
C ASP A 394 -11.62 2.57 4.53
N LEU A 395 -11.11 2.17 3.37
CA LEU A 395 -11.21 2.96 2.13
C LEU A 395 -12.65 3.16 1.70
N TYR A 396 -13.50 2.14 1.84
CA TYR A 396 -14.92 2.21 1.44
C TYR A 396 -15.69 3.24 2.30
N PRO A 397 -15.76 3.13 3.64
CA PRO A 397 -16.49 4.11 4.45
C PRO A 397 -15.91 5.52 4.32
N THR A 398 -14.59 5.64 4.25
CA THR A 398 -13.90 6.94 4.14
C THR A 398 -14.25 7.68 2.85
N THR A 399 -14.17 6.99 1.72
CA THR A 399 -14.47 7.61 0.43
C THR A 399 -15.95 7.91 0.26
N ALA A 400 -16.84 7.04 0.75
CA ALA A 400 -18.27 7.32 0.77
C ALA A 400 -18.55 8.62 1.53
N LYS A 401 -17.98 8.78 2.74
CA LYS A 401 -18.14 10.01 3.53
C LYS A 401 -17.52 11.23 2.84
N LEU A 402 -16.31 11.15 2.30
CA LEU A 402 -15.65 12.26 1.61
C LEU A 402 -16.43 12.73 0.37
N CYS A 403 -17.19 11.83 -0.26
CA CYS A 403 -18.05 12.15 -1.40
C CYS A 403 -19.50 12.49 -1.01
N GLY A 404 -19.80 12.64 0.30
CA GLY A 404 -21.14 12.97 0.78
C GLY A 404 -22.18 11.86 0.55
N LEU A 405 -21.72 10.63 0.37
CA LEU A 405 -22.60 9.46 0.24
C LEU A 405 -22.90 8.88 1.63
N GLU A 406 -24.06 8.22 1.74
CA GLU A 406 -24.38 7.44 2.95
C GLU A 406 -23.33 6.34 3.16
N VAL A 407 -22.82 6.24 4.38
CA VAL A 407 -21.91 5.16 4.78
C VAL A 407 -22.75 3.97 5.24
N PRO A 408 -22.76 2.83 4.52
CA PRO A 408 -23.57 1.68 4.93
C PRO A 408 -23.17 1.16 6.31
N ALA A 409 -24.13 1.08 7.24
CA ALA A 409 -23.89 0.67 8.64
C ALA A 409 -23.30 -0.74 8.79
N ARG A 410 -23.44 -1.59 7.75
CA ARG A 410 -22.89 -2.96 7.71
C ARG A 410 -21.36 -3.03 7.53
N LEU A 411 -20.71 -1.93 7.13
CA LEU A 411 -19.28 -1.95 6.85
C LEU A 411 -18.47 -2.19 8.12
N GLN A 412 -17.50 -3.06 8.04
CA GLN A 412 -16.63 -3.42 9.16
C GLN A 412 -15.36 -2.56 9.25
N GLY A 413 -15.03 -1.82 8.17
CA GLY A 413 -14.02 -0.76 8.18
C GLY A 413 -14.52 0.51 8.85
N ARG A 414 -13.62 1.42 9.16
CA ARG A 414 -13.90 2.70 9.82
C ARG A 414 -13.62 3.88 8.88
N ASP A 415 -14.34 4.96 9.07
CA ASP A 415 -14.01 6.22 8.41
C ASP A 415 -12.74 6.83 9.02
N ILE A 416 -11.71 6.96 8.21
CA ILE A 416 -10.41 7.56 8.59
C ILE A 416 -10.25 9.00 8.07
N SER A 417 -11.34 9.65 7.60
CA SER A 417 -11.26 11.01 7.03
C SER A 417 -10.69 12.04 8.01
N ALA A 418 -10.90 11.86 9.33
CA ALA A 418 -10.34 12.73 10.35
C ALA A 418 -8.80 12.73 10.38
N ILE A 419 -8.16 11.62 9.99
CA ILE A 419 -6.69 11.54 9.89
C ILE A 419 -6.18 12.45 8.76
N LEU A 420 -6.98 12.67 7.70
CA LEU A 420 -6.62 13.55 6.59
C LEU A 420 -6.62 15.03 6.99
N ASP A 421 -7.22 15.39 8.11
CA ASP A 421 -7.21 16.73 8.70
C ASP A 421 -6.11 16.86 9.77
N ASP A 422 -5.98 15.86 10.62
CA ASP A 422 -4.92 15.77 11.64
C ASP A 422 -4.25 14.39 11.57
N PRO A 423 -2.99 14.31 11.07
CA PRO A 423 -2.27 13.06 10.89
C PRO A 423 -2.00 12.30 12.20
N LYS A 424 -2.22 12.90 13.35
CA LYS A 424 -2.06 12.28 14.68
C LYS A 424 -3.36 11.65 15.21
N THR A 425 -4.49 11.86 14.54
CA THR A 425 -5.77 11.26 14.93
C THR A 425 -5.68 9.75 14.89
N LYS A 426 -6.12 9.10 15.98
CA LYS A 426 -6.20 7.64 16.06
C LYS A 426 -7.66 7.20 15.84
N VAL A 427 -7.86 6.28 14.90
CA VAL A 427 -9.18 5.68 14.61
C VAL A 427 -9.23 4.23 15.04
N HIS A 428 -8.11 3.52 14.94
CA HIS A 428 -7.99 2.13 15.40
C HIS A 428 -7.05 2.02 16.59
N ASP A 429 -7.49 1.29 17.64
CA ASP A 429 -6.61 0.83 18.71
C ASP A 429 -5.85 -0.43 18.29
N THR A 430 -6.48 -1.26 17.45
CA THR A 430 -5.87 -2.47 16.89
C THR A 430 -6.33 -2.66 15.44
N ILE A 431 -5.47 -3.29 14.60
CA ILE A 431 -5.81 -3.76 13.26
C ILE A 431 -5.74 -5.29 13.20
N PHE A 432 -6.49 -5.88 12.25
CA PHE A 432 -6.61 -7.33 12.12
C PHE A 432 -6.33 -7.79 10.69
N SER A 433 -5.43 -8.77 10.55
CA SER A 433 -5.09 -9.41 9.27
C SER A 433 -5.04 -10.93 9.42
N VAL A 434 -5.24 -11.63 8.30
CA VAL A 434 -5.26 -13.10 8.30
C VAL A 434 -4.41 -13.67 7.18
N ALA A 435 -3.85 -14.86 7.42
CA ALA A 435 -3.19 -15.69 6.41
C ALA A 435 -3.92 -17.04 6.32
N GLY A 436 -4.82 -17.17 5.35
CA GLY A 436 -5.73 -18.32 5.26
C GLY A 436 -5.01 -19.66 5.10
N THR A 437 -3.88 -19.69 4.38
CA THR A 437 -3.10 -20.93 4.14
C THR A 437 -2.48 -21.49 5.40
N SER A 438 -2.00 -20.63 6.32
CA SER A 438 -1.43 -21.02 7.62
C SER A 438 -2.46 -21.03 8.75
N LYS A 439 -3.72 -20.62 8.48
CA LYS A 439 -4.74 -20.31 9.48
C LYS A 439 -4.26 -19.28 10.50
N GLY A 440 -3.37 -18.40 10.07
CA GLY A 440 -2.79 -17.34 10.90
C GLY A 440 -3.76 -16.20 11.12
N LEU A 441 -3.77 -15.67 12.34
CA LEU A 441 -4.56 -14.54 12.80
C LEU A 441 -3.62 -13.55 13.46
N MET A 442 -3.47 -12.36 12.87
CA MET A 442 -2.67 -11.28 13.43
C MET A 442 -3.57 -10.19 13.99
N LEU A 443 -3.28 -9.77 15.21
CA LEU A 443 -3.82 -8.56 15.81
C LEU A 443 -2.64 -7.71 16.31
N ARG A 444 -2.63 -6.40 15.97
CA ARG A 444 -1.57 -5.51 16.42
C ARG A 444 -2.10 -4.18 16.93
N ASP A 445 -1.40 -3.59 17.87
CA ASP A 445 -1.56 -2.19 18.28
C ASP A 445 -0.30 -1.37 17.99
N ASP A 446 -0.12 -0.24 18.64
CA ASP A 446 1.05 0.62 18.45
C ASP A 446 2.37 -0.05 18.85
N ARG A 447 2.33 -0.93 19.84
CA ARG A 447 3.52 -1.56 20.42
C ARG A 447 3.65 -3.04 20.07
N TRP A 448 2.55 -3.80 20.11
CA TRP A 448 2.58 -5.24 20.04
C TRP A 448 2.03 -5.77 18.73
N VAL A 449 2.71 -6.72 18.12
CA VAL A 449 2.15 -7.61 17.10
C VAL A 449 2.00 -8.98 17.72
N PHE A 450 0.78 -9.50 17.70
CA PHE A 450 0.48 -10.85 18.16
C PHE A 450 -0.10 -11.66 17.00
N ILE A 451 0.49 -12.81 16.75
CA ILE A 451 0.08 -13.76 15.73
C ILE A 451 -0.22 -15.09 16.41
N GLN A 452 -1.35 -15.71 16.07
CA GLN A 452 -1.63 -17.08 16.46
C GLN A 452 -2.05 -17.92 15.26
N TYR A 453 -1.70 -19.19 15.29
CA TYR A 453 -2.01 -20.15 14.23
C TYR A 453 -3.09 -21.12 14.70
N GLY A 454 -4.26 -21.02 14.03
CA GLY A 454 -5.52 -21.60 14.49
C GLY A 454 -6.23 -20.75 15.53
N GLU A 455 -7.56 -20.86 15.60
CA GLU A 455 -8.37 -20.08 16.55
C GLU A 455 -8.09 -20.46 18.03
N ASP A 456 -7.67 -21.69 18.26
CA ASP A 456 -7.26 -22.23 19.54
C ASP A 456 -5.76 -22.06 19.84
N ALA A 457 -5.02 -21.41 18.93
CA ALA A 457 -3.57 -21.19 18.99
C ALA A 457 -2.72 -22.46 19.07
N LYS A 458 -3.27 -23.67 18.76
CA LYS A 458 -2.52 -24.92 18.80
C LYS A 458 -1.40 -25.02 17.76
N GLY A 459 -1.47 -24.23 16.70
CA GLY A 459 -0.41 -24.13 15.69
C GLY A 459 0.82 -23.35 16.15
N GLY A 460 0.74 -22.69 17.32
CA GLY A 460 1.78 -21.83 17.87
C GLY A 460 1.40 -20.35 17.85
N MET A 461 2.28 -19.53 18.41
CA MET A 461 2.06 -18.10 18.57
C MET A 461 3.36 -17.33 18.38
N GLU A 462 3.23 -16.06 17.96
CA GLU A 462 4.31 -15.09 17.93
C GLU A 462 3.87 -13.81 18.65
N LEU A 463 4.80 -13.15 19.33
CA LEU A 463 4.59 -11.86 19.97
C LEU A 463 5.84 -11.00 19.75
N PHE A 464 5.68 -9.83 19.16
CA PHE A 464 6.78 -8.91 18.88
C PHE A 464 6.55 -7.55 19.54
N ASP A 465 7.58 -6.99 20.17
CA ASP A 465 7.58 -5.62 20.69
C ASP A 465 8.11 -4.66 19.62
N MET A 466 7.24 -4.04 18.85
CA MET A 466 7.58 -3.18 17.72
C MET A 466 8.36 -1.92 18.09
N HIS A 467 8.40 -1.53 19.37
CA HIS A 467 9.25 -0.43 19.84
C HIS A 467 10.73 -0.85 19.93
N ASN A 468 10.99 -2.11 20.31
CA ASN A 468 12.34 -2.61 20.52
C ASN A 468 12.81 -3.53 19.38
N ASP A 469 11.88 -4.17 18.68
CA ASP A 469 12.12 -5.08 17.58
C ASP A 469 11.17 -4.79 16.40
N PRO A 470 11.38 -3.68 15.68
CA PRO A 470 10.55 -3.31 14.54
C PRO A 470 10.72 -4.24 13.32
N LYS A 471 11.69 -5.14 13.35
CA LYS A 471 11.92 -6.15 12.31
C LYS A 471 11.30 -7.51 12.64
N GLN A 472 10.69 -7.68 13.80
CA GLN A 472 10.03 -8.91 14.20
C GLN A 472 10.98 -10.14 14.25
N LEU A 473 12.21 -9.95 14.72
CA LEU A 473 13.27 -10.97 14.74
C LEU A 473 13.28 -11.83 16.03
N THR A 474 12.59 -11.39 17.09
CA THR A 474 12.59 -12.08 18.38
C THR A 474 11.17 -12.36 18.83
N ASN A 475 10.75 -13.61 18.74
CA ASN A 475 9.44 -14.04 19.20
C ASN A 475 9.38 -14.15 20.73
N LEU A 476 8.64 -13.29 21.37
CA LEU A 476 8.48 -13.23 22.83
C LEU A 476 7.35 -14.14 23.35
N ALA A 477 6.60 -14.84 22.49
CA ALA A 477 5.42 -15.61 22.88
C ALA A 477 5.72 -16.75 23.88
N GLN A 478 6.94 -17.31 23.84
CA GLN A 478 7.39 -18.34 24.76
C GLN A 478 8.19 -17.81 25.96
N SER A 479 8.44 -16.50 26.00
CA SER A 479 9.20 -15.87 27.08
C SER A 479 8.36 -15.83 28.37
N PRO A 480 8.85 -16.38 29.51
CA PRO A 480 8.10 -16.38 30.78
C PRO A 480 7.66 -14.97 31.23
N GLY A 481 8.47 -13.95 30.93
CA GLY A 481 8.17 -12.56 31.25
C GLY A 481 6.97 -11.98 30.49
N HIS A 482 6.51 -12.62 29.42
CA HIS A 482 5.44 -12.16 28.56
C HIS A 482 4.17 -13.03 28.60
N ALA A 483 4.11 -14.06 29.46
CA ALA A 483 2.98 -14.99 29.54
C ALA A 483 1.63 -14.26 29.74
N THR A 484 1.58 -13.28 30.64
CA THR A 484 0.37 -12.49 30.88
C THR A 484 -0.03 -11.67 29.64
N THR A 485 0.94 -11.12 28.93
CA THR A 485 0.71 -10.38 27.68
C THR A 485 0.13 -11.31 26.62
N VAL A 486 0.70 -12.49 26.44
CA VAL A 486 0.21 -13.51 25.48
C VAL A 486 -1.24 -13.88 25.77
N GLU A 487 -1.61 -14.19 27.02
CA GLU A 487 -3.00 -14.54 27.36
C GLU A 487 -3.98 -13.38 27.13
N ALA A 488 -3.56 -12.15 27.43
CA ALA A 488 -4.36 -10.97 27.11
C ALA A 488 -4.60 -10.81 25.61
N TRP A 489 -3.57 -11.07 24.77
CA TRP A 489 -3.70 -10.97 23.32
C TRP A 489 -4.52 -12.12 22.71
N LYS A 490 -4.44 -13.34 23.21
CA LYS A 490 -5.36 -14.44 22.84
C LYS A 490 -6.81 -14.04 23.09
N THR A 491 -7.09 -13.44 24.25
CA THR A 491 -8.42 -12.94 24.57
C THR A 491 -8.88 -11.85 23.60
N LYS A 492 -8.01 -10.91 23.26
CA LYS A 492 -8.30 -9.86 22.25
C LYS A 492 -8.58 -10.45 20.86
N VAL A 493 -7.82 -11.45 20.42
CA VAL A 493 -8.06 -12.13 19.11
C VAL A 493 -9.40 -12.84 19.12
N ALA A 494 -9.74 -13.57 20.18
CA ALA A 494 -11.04 -14.24 20.30
C ALA A 494 -12.21 -13.22 20.26
N ALA A 495 -12.08 -12.09 20.97
CA ALA A 495 -13.05 -11.00 20.95
C ALA A 495 -13.17 -10.36 19.56
N LYS A 496 -12.05 -10.15 18.86
CA LYS A 496 -12.05 -9.62 17.49
C LYS A 496 -12.75 -10.57 16.52
N LEU A 497 -12.47 -11.87 16.58
CA LEU A 497 -13.15 -12.88 15.77
C LEU A 497 -14.66 -12.91 16.01
N ALA A 498 -15.08 -12.86 17.28
CA ALA A 498 -16.50 -12.80 17.63
C ALA A 498 -17.17 -11.54 17.04
N ALA A 499 -16.51 -10.37 17.15
CA ALA A 499 -17.00 -9.11 16.57
C ALA A 499 -17.08 -9.15 15.04
N VAL A 500 -16.09 -9.76 14.37
CA VAL A 500 -16.08 -9.92 12.90
C VAL A 500 -17.23 -10.81 12.43
N ARG A 501 -17.56 -11.85 13.20
CA ARG A 501 -18.65 -12.79 12.89
C ARG A 501 -20.03 -12.25 13.27
N ALA A 502 -20.11 -11.31 14.18
CA ALA A 502 -21.36 -10.61 14.50
C ALA A 502 -21.68 -9.57 13.41
N ASN A 503 -22.14 -10.05 12.26
CA ASN A 503 -22.43 -9.26 11.06
C ASN A 503 -23.81 -9.60 10.49
N ASP A 504 -24.21 -8.87 9.46
CA ASP A 504 -25.53 -9.03 8.80
C ASP A 504 -25.57 -10.11 7.69
N LEU A 505 -24.51 -10.89 7.50
CA LEU A 505 -24.43 -11.94 6.48
C LEU A 505 -25.15 -13.24 6.88
N GLY A 506 -25.46 -13.41 8.17
CA GLY A 506 -26.19 -14.58 8.69
C GLY A 506 -25.38 -15.89 8.63
N LYS A 507 -24.04 -15.81 8.72
CA LYS A 507 -23.12 -16.96 8.65
C LYS A 507 -22.44 -17.22 9.97
#